data_258264f2dc53651a2e20e9b9f9a67582
#
_entry.id   258264f2dc53651a2e20e9b9f9a67582
#
_cell.length_a   1.000
_cell.length_b   1.000
_cell.length_c   1.000
_cell.angle_alpha   90.00
_cell.angle_beta   90.00
_cell.angle_gamma   90.00
#
_symmetry.space_group_name_H-M   'P 1'
#
loop_
_entity.id
_entity.type
_entity.pdbx_description
1 polymer ?
#
loop_
_entity_poly.entity_id
_entity_poly.type
_entity_poly.pdbx_seq_one_letter_code
_entity_poly.pdbx_strand_id
1 'polypeptide(L)'
;MTALKSNGQNPDLLTLVTAATQAPSGHNSQPWFFTVENNRIIITPDFTKALPAVDGKHRELFMSLGCALENLCLKATELHYHTQVQLTSEGVITVLLQKREDVTPSSLAAVIPKRQTNRSVYDGKRIDAPLLESLVSKAMDDTGAKLYTFANGSPLFATLTEAVMQGNAVQMADPAFKNELLSWIRFNKKHSESTHDGLSYAVLGAPNLPRWVTEPIVKASLKADKQNKTDLKKIQSSSDIVLITSEKDDIRTWINTGRLLERFLLVLTEAGIANAYLNQPCEVPELRAQLQADLAIAKAYPQILLRIGYAKPVAYSKRKDIKEVSKFKNE
;
A
#
# COMPACT_ATOMS: atom_id res chain seq x y z
N MET A 1 -14.72 23.70 -5.38
CA MET A 1 -13.45 23.95 -4.64
C MET A 1 -13.65 25.17 -3.76
N THR A 2 -14.01 24.98 -2.51
CA THR A 2 -14.16 26.07 -1.55
C THR A 2 -12.78 26.32 -0.95
N ALA A 3 -12.19 27.46 -1.26
CA ALA A 3 -10.91 27.88 -0.72
C ALA A 3 -11.00 27.93 0.81
N LEU A 4 -10.25 27.07 1.49
CA LEU A 4 -10.02 27.17 2.92
C LEU A 4 -9.32 28.51 3.18
N LYS A 5 -10.00 29.44 3.85
CA LYS A 5 -9.37 30.69 4.32
C LYS A 5 -8.26 30.27 5.28
N SER A 6 -7.01 30.53 4.90
CA SER A 6 -5.81 30.26 5.68
C SER A 6 -5.77 31.26 6.85
N ASN A 7 -6.17 30.83 8.05
CA ASN A 7 -5.83 31.51 9.29
C ASN A 7 -4.34 31.31 9.56
N GLY A 8 -3.44 32.07 8.91
CA GLY A 8 -2.00 32.06 9.19
C GLY A 8 -1.22 30.73 9.00
N GLN A 9 -1.88 29.68 8.55
CA GLN A 9 -1.27 28.35 8.36
C GLN A 9 -0.46 28.31 7.05
N ASN A 10 0.74 27.77 7.12
CA ASN A 10 1.57 27.54 5.94
C ASN A 10 0.89 26.55 4.97
N PRO A 11 0.51 26.95 3.74
CA PRO A 11 -0.18 26.10 2.78
C PRO A 11 0.65 24.89 2.34
N ASP A 12 1.99 24.96 2.47
CA ASP A 12 2.88 23.87 2.16
C ASP A 12 2.58 22.66 3.07
N LEU A 13 2.31 22.87 4.37
CA LEU A 13 2.02 21.79 5.33
C LEU A 13 0.74 21.03 4.96
N LEU A 14 -0.29 21.73 4.50
CA LEU A 14 -1.51 21.11 4.00
C LEU A 14 -1.22 20.27 2.75
N THR A 15 -0.38 20.76 1.86
CA THR A 15 0.04 20.05 0.63
C THR A 15 0.81 18.77 0.99
N LEU A 16 1.71 18.83 1.99
CA LEU A 16 2.46 17.67 2.47
C LEU A 16 1.54 16.58 3.05
N VAL A 17 0.60 16.95 3.92
CA VAL A 17 -0.37 16.00 4.49
C VAL A 17 -1.28 15.43 3.39
N THR A 18 -1.71 16.25 2.43
CA THR A 18 -2.49 15.78 1.28
C THR A 18 -1.74 14.71 0.50
N ALA A 19 -0.46 14.90 0.23
CA ALA A 19 0.36 13.90 -0.46
C ALA A 19 0.51 12.62 0.38
N ALA A 20 0.75 12.74 1.69
CA ALA A 20 0.85 11.61 2.60
C ALA A 20 -0.42 10.74 2.60
N THR A 21 -1.62 11.35 2.60
CA THR A 21 -2.90 10.62 2.58
C THR A 21 -3.14 9.83 1.29
N GLN A 22 -2.40 10.08 0.20
CA GLN A 22 -2.51 9.29 -1.04
C GLN A 22 -1.84 7.92 -0.95
N ALA A 23 -1.11 7.62 0.11
CA ALA A 23 -0.45 6.35 0.33
C ALA A 23 -1.42 5.15 0.33
N PRO A 24 -0.96 3.93 -0.02
CA PRO A 24 -1.74 2.72 0.15
C PRO A 24 -1.85 2.34 1.63
N SER A 25 -2.87 1.55 1.95
CA SER A 25 -2.99 0.89 3.25
C SER A 25 -3.79 -0.40 3.15
N GLY A 26 -3.63 -1.31 4.08
CA GLY A 26 -4.43 -2.52 4.19
C GLY A 26 -5.92 -2.18 4.11
N HIS A 27 -6.65 -2.81 3.21
CA HIS A 27 -8.07 -2.56 2.91
C HIS A 27 -8.45 -1.07 2.71
N ASN A 28 -7.48 -0.18 2.42
CA ASN A 28 -7.67 1.28 2.37
C ASN A 28 -8.21 1.84 3.71
N SER A 29 -7.75 1.26 4.82
CA SER A 29 -8.18 1.64 6.18
C SER A 29 -7.66 3.01 6.61
N GLN A 30 -6.53 3.48 6.01
CA GLN A 30 -5.90 4.77 6.27
C GLN A 30 -5.56 4.95 7.77
N PRO A 31 -4.69 4.07 8.33
CA PRO A 31 -4.47 3.93 9.76
C PRO A 31 -3.46 4.95 10.31
N TRP A 32 -3.60 6.19 9.95
CA TRP A 32 -2.74 7.30 10.34
C TRP A 32 -3.52 8.50 10.84
N PHE A 33 -2.89 9.25 11.73
CA PHE A 33 -3.34 10.58 12.14
C PHE A 33 -2.16 11.55 12.13
N PHE A 34 -2.36 12.73 11.52
CA PHE A 34 -1.33 13.75 11.36
C PHE A 34 -1.53 14.89 12.36
N THR A 35 -0.53 15.15 13.18
CA THR A 35 -0.46 16.38 13.97
C THR A 35 0.52 17.34 13.28
N VAL A 36 0.01 18.50 12.89
CA VAL A 36 0.77 19.49 12.11
C VAL A 36 1.10 20.68 13.00
N GLU A 37 2.37 21.01 13.08
CA GLU A 37 2.93 22.14 13.82
C GLU A 37 3.81 22.96 12.86
N ASN A 38 4.27 24.15 13.25
CA ASN A 38 4.91 25.12 12.32
C ASN A 38 6.03 24.56 11.44
N ASN A 39 6.90 23.71 11.99
CA ASN A 39 8.05 23.16 11.28
C ASN A 39 8.16 21.64 11.36
N ARG A 40 7.09 20.96 11.82
CA ARG A 40 7.07 19.49 11.91
C ARG A 40 5.69 18.89 11.67
N ILE A 41 5.69 17.70 11.15
CA ILE A 41 4.50 16.86 11.00
C ILE A 41 4.74 15.56 11.76
N ILE A 42 3.81 15.20 12.65
CA ILE A 42 3.86 13.96 13.43
C ILE A 42 2.82 13.02 12.85
N ILE A 43 3.24 11.80 12.48
CA ILE A 43 2.35 10.73 12.02
C ILE A 43 2.23 9.71 13.16
N THR A 44 1.01 9.51 13.65
CA THR A 44 0.71 8.52 14.68
C THR A 44 -0.13 7.39 14.14
N PRO A 45 0.10 6.13 14.56
CA PRO A 45 -0.77 5.00 14.20
C PRO A 45 -2.17 5.19 14.80
N ASP A 46 -3.21 5.00 13.97
CA ASP A 46 -4.61 4.93 14.43
C ASP A 46 -5.03 3.44 14.51
N PHE A 47 -4.86 2.85 15.67
CA PHE A 47 -5.23 1.46 15.94
C PHE A 47 -6.72 1.18 15.84
N THR A 48 -7.59 2.21 15.84
CA THR A 48 -9.03 2.01 15.57
C THR A 48 -9.31 1.57 14.15
N LYS A 49 -8.31 1.69 13.26
CA LYS A 49 -8.32 1.25 11.87
C LYS A 49 -7.47 0.00 11.64
N ALA A 50 -7.05 -0.67 12.70
CA ALA A 50 -6.32 -1.92 12.60
C ALA A 50 -7.17 -3.04 11.99
N LEU A 51 -6.50 -4.05 11.46
CA LEU A 51 -7.07 -5.23 10.82
C LEU A 51 -6.65 -6.48 11.60
N PRO A 52 -7.24 -6.75 12.77
CA PRO A 52 -6.73 -7.76 13.69
C PRO A 52 -6.78 -9.20 13.14
N ALA A 53 -7.68 -9.51 12.19
CA ALA A 53 -7.74 -10.82 11.59
C ALA A 53 -6.66 -11.03 10.51
N VAL A 54 -6.35 -9.99 9.73
CA VAL A 54 -5.33 -10.03 8.66
C VAL A 54 -3.95 -9.66 9.19
N ASP A 55 -3.87 -8.68 10.08
CA ASP A 55 -2.62 -8.04 10.53
C ASP A 55 -2.53 -7.98 12.06
N GLY A 56 -2.59 -9.13 12.71
CA GLY A 56 -2.63 -9.27 14.17
C GLY A 56 -1.42 -8.67 14.92
N LYS A 57 -0.29 -8.44 14.23
CA LYS A 57 0.91 -7.77 14.76
C LYS A 57 1.05 -6.31 14.31
N HIS A 58 0.07 -5.78 13.57
CA HIS A 58 0.09 -4.42 13.00
C HIS A 58 1.26 -4.14 12.04
N ARG A 59 1.84 -5.17 11.45
CA ARG A 59 2.96 -5.10 10.51
C ARG A 59 2.60 -4.25 9.28
N GLU A 60 1.45 -4.54 8.66
CA GLU A 60 0.98 -3.81 7.47
C GLU A 60 0.46 -2.41 7.82
N LEU A 61 -0.06 -2.24 9.04
CA LEU A 61 -0.39 -0.92 9.57
C LEU A 61 0.85 -0.03 9.59
N PHE A 62 1.96 -0.49 10.18
CA PHE A 62 3.20 0.30 10.22
C PHE A 62 3.83 0.48 8.84
N MET A 63 3.74 -0.49 7.94
CA MET A 63 4.13 -0.29 6.54
C MET A 63 3.28 0.77 5.84
N SER A 64 1.98 0.86 6.15
CA SER A 64 1.11 1.92 5.63
C SER A 64 1.56 3.31 6.09
N LEU A 65 2.00 3.46 7.36
CA LEU A 65 2.60 4.69 7.85
C LEU A 65 3.90 5.02 7.11
N GLY A 66 4.72 4.00 6.82
CA GLY A 66 5.93 4.15 6.02
C GLY A 66 5.65 4.66 4.61
N CYS A 67 4.60 4.16 3.97
CA CYS A 67 4.15 4.66 2.66
C CYS A 67 3.72 6.14 2.74
N ALA A 68 2.97 6.51 3.78
CA ALA A 68 2.55 7.90 4.00
C ALA A 68 3.75 8.83 4.26
N LEU A 69 4.71 8.36 5.05
CA LEU A 69 5.97 9.07 5.29
C LEU A 69 6.75 9.31 3.99
N GLU A 70 6.86 8.30 3.13
CA GLU A 70 7.59 8.43 1.87
C GLU A 70 6.94 9.48 0.95
N ASN A 71 5.62 9.43 0.78
CA ASN A 71 4.90 10.46 0.02
C ASN A 71 5.12 11.86 0.57
N LEU A 72 5.10 12.03 1.90
CA LEU A 72 5.38 13.29 2.56
C LEU A 72 6.79 13.78 2.24
N CYS A 73 7.80 12.92 2.40
CA CYS A 73 9.20 13.27 2.17
C CYS A 73 9.45 13.64 0.69
N LEU A 74 8.91 12.86 -0.25
CA LEU A 74 9.03 13.16 -1.68
C LEU A 74 8.37 14.49 -2.03
N LYS A 75 7.17 14.74 -1.51
CA LYS A 75 6.46 16.02 -1.74
C LYS A 75 7.18 17.21 -1.09
N ALA A 76 7.83 16.98 0.06
CA ALA A 76 8.65 17.99 0.72
C ALA A 76 9.81 18.46 -0.17
N THR A 77 10.45 17.54 -0.92
CA THR A 77 11.52 17.95 -1.86
C THR A 77 11.01 18.88 -2.97
N GLU A 78 9.80 18.64 -3.48
CA GLU A 78 9.18 19.50 -4.51
C GLU A 78 8.92 20.93 -3.98
N LEU A 79 8.71 21.06 -2.67
CA LEU A 79 8.49 22.33 -1.98
C LEU A 79 9.79 22.89 -1.37
N HIS A 80 10.95 22.33 -1.73
CA HIS A 80 12.27 22.72 -1.23
C HIS A 80 12.44 22.58 0.29
N TYR A 81 11.84 21.53 0.89
CA TYR A 81 12.10 21.19 2.29
C TYR A 81 13.08 20.02 2.38
N HIS A 82 14.12 20.19 3.16
CA HIS A 82 14.88 19.08 3.72
C HIS A 82 14.06 18.47 4.87
N THR A 83 14.01 17.14 4.93
CA THR A 83 13.28 16.40 5.96
C THR A 83 14.24 15.61 6.84
N GLN A 84 14.05 15.72 8.16
CA GLN A 84 14.72 14.87 9.13
C GLN A 84 13.66 14.02 9.84
N VAL A 85 13.79 12.70 9.73
CA VAL A 85 12.82 11.74 10.28
C VAL A 85 13.32 11.17 11.60
N GLN A 86 12.46 11.19 12.61
CA GLN A 86 12.66 10.57 13.92
C GLN A 86 11.57 9.53 14.16
N LEU A 87 11.93 8.37 14.71
CA LEU A 87 11.02 7.26 14.98
C LEU A 87 11.12 6.86 16.44
N THR A 88 9.98 6.75 17.13
CA THR A 88 9.92 6.13 18.47
C THR A 88 9.81 4.60 18.35
N SER A 89 9.97 3.89 19.48
CA SER A 89 9.77 2.44 19.60
C SER A 89 8.31 2.02 19.32
N GLU A 90 7.36 2.91 19.61
CA GLU A 90 5.92 2.70 19.42
C GLU A 90 5.44 3.03 17.99
N GLY A 91 6.38 3.44 17.10
CA GLY A 91 6.09 3.73 15.70
C GLY A 91 5.49 5.12 15.44
N VAL A 92 5.64 6.06 16.38
CA VAL A 92 5.34 7.48 16.12
C VAL A 92 6.47 8.07 15.28
N ILE A 93 6.10 8.73 14.19
CA ILE A 93 7.02 9.33 13.23
C ILE A 93 6.97 10.84 13.36
N THR A 94 8.09 11.49 13.63
CA THR A 94 8.22 12.95 13.59
C THR A 94 9.05 13.35 12.39
N VAL A 95 8.51 14.18 11.51
CA VAL A 95 9.21 14.75 10.35
C VAL A 95 9.47 16.22 10.62
N LEU A 96 10.72 16.58 10.84
CA LEU A 96 11.16 17.96 10.95
C LEU A 96 11.40 18.52 9.54
N LEU A 97 10.92 19.73 9.29
CA LEU A 97 10.91 20.40 8.00
C LEU A 97 11.82 21.63 8.06
N GLN A 98 12.80 21.68 7.17
CA GLN A 98 13.69 22.83 7.03
C GLN A 98 13.71 23.28 5.56
N LYS A 99 13.24 24.49 5.29
CA LYS A 99 13.26 25.03 3.93
C LYS A 99 14.69 25.33 3.50
N ARG A 100 15.11 24.85 2.31
CA ARG A 100 16.47 24.97 1.81
C ARG A 100 16.48 24.99 0.29
N GLU A 101 17.18 25.95 -0.31
CA GLU A 101 17.29 26.12 -1.75
C GLU A 101 18.09 25.02 -2.47
N ASP A 102 18.96 24.31 -1.75
CA ASP A 102 19.79 23.22 -2.28
C ASP A 102 19.09 21.86 -2.36
N VAL A 103 17.82 21.76 -1.95
CA VAL A 103 17.03 20.55 -2.07
C VAL A 103 16.60 20.31 -3.52
N THR A 104 17.05 19.20 -4.09
CA THR A 104 16.65 18.78 -5.45
C THR A 104 15.26 18.13 -5.42
N PRO A 105 14.28 18.65 -6.17
CA PRO A 105 12.95 18.03 -6.28
C PRO A 105 12.99 16.63 -6.87
N SER A 106 12.26 15.70 -6.25
CA SER A 106 12.09 14.34 -6.77
C SER A 106 11.00 14.30 -7.85
N SER A 107 11.29 13.68 -9.01
CA SER A 107 10.29 13.45 -10.07
C SER A 107 9.11 12.61 -9.59
N LEU A 108 9.32 11.75 -8.58
CA LEU A 108 8.29 10.87 -8.03
C LEU A 108 7.17 11.64 -7.31
N ALA A 109 7.40 12.86 -6.84
CA ALA A 109 6.39 13.69 -6.21
C ALA A 109 5.20 13.99 -7.15
N ALA A 110 5.45 14.16 -8.45
CA ALA A 110 4.44 14.44 -9.45
C ALA A 110 3.54 13.24 -9.80
N VAL A 111 3.96 12.02 -9.47
CA VAL A 111 3.19 10.81 -9.77
C VAL A 111 2.41 10.26 -8.57
N ILE A 112 2.60 10.81 -7.37
CA ILE A 112 1.83 10.44 -6.17
C ILE A 112 0.31 10.34 -6.43
N PRO A 113 -0.35 11.34 -7.03
CA PRO A 113 -1.80 11.28 -7.27
C PRO A 113 -2.20 10.29 -8.37
N LYS A 114 -1.24 9.77 -9.15
CA LYS A 114 -1.49 8.80 -10.23
C LYS A 114 -1.35 7.35 -9.77
N ARG A 115 -0.71 7.11 -8.61
CA ARG A 115 -0.50 5.76 -8.09
C ARG A 115 -1.84 5.11 -7.73
N GLN A 116 -2.04 3.88 -8.17
CA GLN A 116 -3.22 3.08 -7.86
C GLN A 116 -2.86 1.59 -7.74
N THR A 117 -3.66 0.84 -7.00
CA THR A 117 -3.64 -0.63 -7.03
C THR A 117 -4.59 -1.12 -8.11
N ASN A 118 -4.08 -1.84 -9.09
CA ASN A 118 -4.84 -2.30 -10.25
C ASN A 118 -5.14 -3.80 -10.14
N ARG A 119 -6.36 -4.14 -9.73
CA ARG A 119 -6.79 -5.53 -9.52
C ARG A 119 -7.37 -6.20 -10.77
N SER A 120 -7.27 -5.56 -11.94
CA SER A 120 -7.76 -6.14 -13.20
C SER A 120 -6.87 -7.29 -13.70
N VAL A 121 -7.32 -7.99 -14.73
CA VAL A 121 -6.46 -8.86 -15.54
C VAL A 121 -5.56 -7.95 -16.40
N TYR A 122 -4.26 -8.23 -16.45
CA TYR A 122 -3.28 -7.45 -17.22
C TYR A 122 -3.23 -7.93 -18.68
N ASP A 123 -2.47 -7.24 -19.52
CA ASP A 123 -2.42 -7.54 -20.96
C ASP A 123 -1.51 -8.72 -21.34
N GLY A 124 -0.78 -9.29 -20.37
CA GLY A 124 0.11 -10.42 -20.55
C GLY A 124 1.50 -10.09 -21.13
N LYS A 125 1.76 -8.82 -21.45
CA LYS A 125 3.08 -8.40 -21.92
C LYS A 125 4.12 -8.51 -20.82
N ARG A 126 5.33 -8.91 -21.20
CA ARG A 126 6.49 -8.95 -20.31
C ARG A 126 7.12 -7.58 -20.17
N ILE A 127 7.55 -7.25 -18.97
CA ILE A 127 8.45 -6.12 -18.73
C ILE A 127 9.84 -6.54 -19.17
N ASP A 128 10.51 -5.69 -19.93
CA ASP A 128 11.89 -5.95 -20.34
C ASP A 128 12.81 -6.03 -19.12
N ALA A 129 13.66 -7.07 -19.06
CA ALA A 129 14.48 -7.33 -17.86
C ALA A 129 15.42 -6.17 -17.50
N PRO A 130 16.18 -5.56 -18.44
CA PRO A 130 16.97 -4.36 -18.15
C PRO A 130 16.13 -3.18 -17.62
N LEU A 131 14.91 -2.98 -18.14
CA LEU A 131 14.01 -1.97 -17.62
C LEU A 131 13.64 -2.29 -16.16
N LEU A 132 13.23 -3.52 -15.86
CA LEU A 132 12.84 -3.93 -14.51
C LEU A 132 14.00 -3.77 -13.52
N GLU A 133 15.20 -4.18 -13.88
CA GLU A 133 16.41 -3.98 -13.06
C GLU A 133 16.69 -2.50 -12.79
N SER A 134 16.54 -1.64 -13.78
CA SER A 134 16.66 -0.18 -13.62
C SER A 134 15.63 0.39 -12.67
N LEU A 135 14.35 -0.07 -12.75
CA LEU A 135 13.28 0.38 -11.88
C LEU A 135 13.48 -0.08 -10.43
N VAL A 136 13.93 -1.32 -10.24
CA VAL A 136 14.31 -1.85 -8.92
C VAL A 136 15.45 -1.03 -8.33
N SER A 137 16.53 -0.81 -9.10
CA SER A 137 17.68 0.01 -8.67
C SER A 137 17.27 1.43 -8.28
N LYS A 138 16.38 2.07 -9.06
CA LYS A 138 15.86 3.42 -8.78
C LYS A 138 15.06 3.49 -7.47
N ALA A 139 14.37 2.41 -7.10
CA ALA A 139 13.58 2.35 -5.88
C ALA A 139 14.39 2.03 -4.63
N MET A 140 15.49 1.28 -4.78
CA MET A 140 16.32 0.81 -3.65
C MET A 140 16.97 1.97 -2.89
N ASP A 141 17.10 1.78 -1.58
CA ASP A 141 17.86 2.64 -0.67
C ASP A 141 18.46 1.81 0.48
N ASP A 142 19.11 2.47 1.42
CA ASP A 142 19.78 1.82 2.58
C ASP A 142 18.80 1.52 3.73
N THR A 143 17.53 1.26 3.47
CA THR A 143 16.51 1.00 4.52
C THR A 143 16.60 -0.39 5.15
N GLY A 144 17.45 -1.29 4.61
CA GLY A 144 17.56 -2.69 5.05
C GLY A 144 16.46 -3.61 4.52
N ALA A 145 15.60 -3.10 3.63
CA ALA A 145 14.63 -3.89 2.87
C ALA A 145 15.19 -4.21 1.47
N LYS A 146 14.74 -5.34 0.88
CA LYS A 146 15.18 -5.82 -0.44
C LYS A 146 14.00 -6.17 -1.33
N LEU A 147 14.18 -5.96 -2.64
CA LEU A 147 13.23 -6.32 -3.69
C LEU A 147 13.77 -7.54 -4.46
N TYR A 148 12.94 -8.54 -4.63
CA TYR A 148 13.20 -9.71 -5.50
C TYR A 148 12.12 -9.79 -6.56
N THR A 149 12.51 -10.05 -7.81
CA THR A 149 11.60 -10.17 -8.94
C THR A 149 11.63 -11.58 -9.50
N PHE A 150 10.47 -12.12 -9.84
CA PHE A 150 10.31 -13.49 -10.32
C PHE A 150 9.48 -13.44 -11.61
N ALA A 151 10.13 -13.68 -12.74
CA ALA A 151 9.49 -13.64 -14.05
C ALA A 151 8.44 -14.75 -14.19
N ASN A 152 7.31 -14.41 -14.76
CA ASN A 152 6.26 -15.37 -15.06
C ASN A 152 6.78 -16.46 -16.02
N GLY A 153 6.59 -17.70 -15.63
CA GLY A 153 7.15 -18.90 -16.27
C GLY A 153 8.37 -19.46 -15.54
N SER A 154 8.95 -18.74 -14.57
CA SER A 154 10.04 -19.29 -13.74
C SER A 154 9.49 -20.26 -12.67
N PRO A 155 10.33 -21.22 -12.18
CA PRO A 155 9.92 -22.13 -11.11
C PRO A 155 9.47 -21.38 -9.83
N LEU A 156 10.19 -20.34 -9.43
CA LEU A 156 9.86 -19.55 -8.24
C LEU A 156 8.55 -18.74 -8.40
N PHE A 157 8.22 -18.29 -9.60
CA PHE A 157 6.91 -17.70 -9.88
C PHE A 157 5.78 -18.72 -9.63
N ALA A 158 5.97 -19.98 -10.02
CA ALA A 158 5.01 -21.05 -9.77
C ALA A 158 4.87 -21.34 -8.27
N THR A 159 6.00 -21.43 -7.53
CA THR A 159 6.01 -21.61 -6.07
C THR A 159 5.24 -20.49 -5.36
N LEU A 160 5.48 -19.22 -5.74
CA LEU A 160 4.78 -18.08 -5.16
C LEU A 160 3.29 -18.07 -5.51
N THR A 161 2.94 -18.49 -6.74
CA THR A 161 1.53 -18.65 -7.14
C THR A 161 0.82 -19.67 -6.27
N GLU A 162 1.45 -20.82 -6.03
CA GLU A 162 0.90 -21.86 -5.15
C GLU A 162 0.74 -21.37 -3.72
N ALA A 163 1.72 -20.65 -3.18
CA ALA A 163 1.63 -20.06 -1.85
C ALA A 163 0.44 -19.07 -1.73
N VAL A 164 0.14 -18.29 -2.78
CA VAL A 164 -1.06 -17.42 -2.82
C VAL A 164 -2.33 -18.25 -2.79
N MET A 165 -2.41 -19.37 -3.54
CA MET A 165 -3.59 -20.25 -3.54
C MET A 165 -3.82 -20.88 -2.16
N GLN A 166 -2.76 -21.29 -1.49
CA GLN A 166 -2.80 -21.81 -0.12
C GLN A 166 -3.24 -20.74 0.87
N GLY A 167 -2.70 -19.51 0.76
CA GLY A 167 -3.10 -18.37 1.57
C GLY A 167 -4.59 -18.04 1.42
N ASN A 168 -5.10 -18.04 0.20
CA ASN A 168 -6.54 -17.91 -0.04
C ASN A 168 -7.36 -19.02 0.64
N ALA A 169 -6.88 -20.27 0.63
CA ALA A 169 -7.58 -21.37 1.26
C ALA A 169 -7.69 -21.17 2.77
N VAL A 170 -6.59 -20.78 3.42
CA VAL A 170 -6.55 -20.50 4.87
C VAL A 170 -7.48 -19.34 5.21
N GLN A 171 -7.33 -18.20 4.53
CA GLN A 171 -8.11 -16.98 4.80
C GLN A 171 -9.61 -17.19 4.55
N MET A 172 -9.99 -17.88 3.47
CA MET A 172 -11.40 -18.15 3.18
C MET A 172 -12.01 -19.24 4.07
N ALA A 173 -11.21 -20.03 4.79
CA ALA A 173 -11.70 -20.92 5.83
C ALA A 173 -11.99 -20.18 7.15
N ASP A 174 -11.29 -19.07 7.43
CA ASP A 174 -11.43 -18.30 8.66
C ASP A 174 -12.66 -17.37 8.66
N PRO A 175 -13.64 -17.56 9.57
CA PRO A 175 -14.77 -16.66 9.71
C PRO A 175 -14.39 -15.25 10.17
N ALA A 176 -13.33 -15.09 11.01
CA ALA A 176 -12.89 -13.78 11.49
C ALA A 176 -12.35 -12.96 10.33
N PHE A 177 -11.50 -13.54 9.48
CA PHE A 177 -11.01 -12.90 8.26
C PHE A 177 -12.16 -12.48 7.34
N LYS A 178 -13.12 -13.36 7.05
CA LYS A 178 -14.26 -13.03 6.18
C LYS A 178 -15.10 -11.89 6.73
N ASN A 179 -15.37 -11.86 8.03
CA ASN A 179 -16.14 -10.80 8.68
C ASN A 179 -15.39 -9.46 8.63
N GLU A 180 -14.08 -9.48 8.90
CA GLU A 180 -13.25 -8.28 8.80
C GLU A 180 -13.23 -7.76 7.35
N LEU A 181 -12.95 -8.60 6.35
CA LEU A 181 -12.96 -8.22 4.96
C LEU A 181 -14.31 -7.59 4.55
N LEU A 182 -15.43 -8.23 4.93
CA LEU A 182 -16.78 -7.71 4.64
C LEU A 182 -17.02 -6.34 5.28
N SER A 183 -16.49 -6.10 6.47
CA SER A 183 -16.62 -4.81 7.17
C SER A 183 -15.92 -3.66 6.42
N TRP A 184 -14.89 -3.98 5.64
CA TRP A 184 -14.13 -3.01 4.83
C TRP A 184 -14.59 -2.92 3.37
N ILE A 185 -15.57 -3.69 2.91
CA ILE A 185 -16.13 -3.56 1.55
C ILE A 185 -17.16 -2.42 1.52
N ARG A 186 -17.04 -1.54 0.54
CA ARG A 186 -18.00 -0.46 0.26
C ARG A 186 -18.82 -0.84 -0.97
N PHE A 187 -20.00 -1.41 -0.72
CA PHE A 187 -20.80 -2.17 -1.68
C PHE A 187 -21.37 -1.36 -2.86
N ASN A 188 -21.50 -0.04 -2.72
CA ASN A 188 -22.02 0.84 -3.76
C ASN A 188 -21.46 2.27 -3.63
N LYS A 189 -21.84 3.15 -4.57
CA LYS A 189 -21.40 4.54 -4.62
C LYS A 189 -21.72 5.30 -3.33
N LYS A 190 -22.97 5.23 -2.86
CA LYS A 190 -23.41 5.92 -1.63
C LYS A 190 -22.56 5.51 -0.42
N HIS A 191 -22.33 4.20 -0.24
CA HIS A 191 -21.52 3.68 0.85
C HIS A 191 -20.07 4.16 0.75
N SER A 192 -19.46 4.10 -0.44
CA SER A 192 -18.09 4.57 -0.66
C SER A 192 -17.92 6.08 -0.46
N GLU A 193 -18.91 6.88 -0.84
CA GLU A 193 -18.89 8.34 -0.70
C GLU A 193 -19.19 8.81 0.72
N SER A 194 -19.83 7.98 1.55
CA SER A 194 -20.10 8.31 2.94
C SER A 194 -18.97 7.97 3.89
N THR A 195 -18.05 7.07 3.49
CA THR A 195 -16.96 6.60 4.38
C THR A 195 -15.58 7.06 3.95
N HIS A 196 -15.37 7.27 2.64
CA HIS A 196 -14.09 7.63 2.01
C HIS A 196 -12.92 6.69 2.37
N ASP A 197 -13.22 5.47 2.79
CA ASP A 197 -12.28 4.40 3.11
C ASP A 197 -12.72 3.05 2.54
N GLY A 198 -12.02 1.98 2.86
CA GLY A 198 -12.37 0.63 2.48
C GLY A 198 -12.17 0.31 1.00
N LEU A 199 -12.56 -0.89 0.63
CA LEU A 199 -12.51 -1.42 -0.73
C LEU A 199 -13.83 -1.11 -1.44
N SER A 200 -13.86 -0.05 -2.25
CA SER A 200 -15.10 0.34 -2.95
C SER A 200 -15.45 -0.65 -4.06
N TYR A 201 -16.75 -0.77 -4.36
CA TYR A 201 -17.26 -1.55 -5.47
C TYR A 201 -16.50 -1.27 -6.79
N ALA A 202 -16.15 0.00 -7.02
CA ALA A 202 -15.47 0.43 -8.24
C ALA A 202 -14.04 -0.11 -8.34
N VAL A 203 -13.26 -0.08 -7.24
CA VAL A 203 -11.88 -0.64 -7.22
C VAL A 203 -11.86 -2.17 -7.26
N LEU A 204 -12.98 -2.81 -6.92
CA LEU A 204 -13.18 -4.25 -7.05
C LEU A 204 -13.74 -4.64 -8.45
N GLY A 205 -14.02 -3.65 -9.32
CA GLY A 205 -14.58 -3.87 -10.64
C GLY A 205 -16.06 -4.32 -10.63
N ALA A 206 -16.77 -4.06 -9.52
CA ALA A 206 -18.17 -4.42 -9.37
C ALA A 206 -19.11 -3.29 -9.85
N PRO A 207 -20.32 -3.62 -10.35
CA PRO A 207 -21.31 -2.60 -10.74
C PRO A 207 -21.87 -1.87 -9.52
N ASN A 208 -22.31 -0.63 -9.73
CA ASN A 208 -22.99 0.17 -8.70
C ASN A 208 -24.45 -0.28 -8.55
N LEU A 209 -24.69 -1.24 -7.65
CA LEU A 209 -26.01 -1.77 -7.33
C LEU A 209 -26.37 -1.52 -5.86
N PRO A 210 -27.65 -1.57 -5.47
CA PRO A 210 -28.04 -1.45 -4.05
C PRO A 210 -27.34 -2.48 -3.16
N ARG A 211 -27.01 -2.08 -1.93
CA ARG A 211 -26.27 -2.94 -0.97
C ARG A 211 -27.00 -4.28 -0.71
N TRP A 212 -28.32 -4.27 -0.62
CA TRP A 212 -29.11 -5.48 -0.37
C TRP A 212 -28.99 -6.53 -1.50
N VAL A 213 -28.61 -6.10 -2.73
CA VAL A 213 -28.28 -7.00 -3.85
C VAL A 213 -26.83 -7.45 -3.78
N THR A 214 -25.90 -6.51 -3.58
CA THR A 214 -24.46 -6.78 -3.71
C THR A 214 -23.87 -7.53 -2.51
N GLU A 215 -24.32 -7.25 -1.30
CA GLU A 215 -23.77 -7.87 -0.09
C GLU A 215 -23.96 -9.40 -0.06
N PRO A 216 -25.15 -9.97 -0.38
CA PRO A 216 -25.31 -11.43 -0.45
C PRO A 216 -24.44 -12.07 -1.54
N ILE A 217 -24.27 -11.40 -2.69
CA ILE A 217 -23.42 -11.88 -3.79
C ILE A 217 -21.96 -11.95 -3.35
N VAL A 218 -21.47 -10.88 -2.71
CA VAL A 218 -20.11 -10.85 -2.17
C VAL A 218 -19.91 -11.94 -1.13
N LYS A 219 -20.80 -12.08 -0.14
CA LYS A 219 -20.74 -13.15 0.87
C LYS A 219 -20.67 -14.54 0.23
N ALA A 220 -21.49 -14.81 -0.80
CA ALA A 220 -21.50 -16.08 -1.52
C ALA A 220 -20.24 -16.30 -2.38
N SER A 221 -19.48 -15.24 -2.68
CA SER A 221 -18.23 -15.31 -3.45
C SER A 221 -16.99 -15.57 -2.60
N LEU A 222 -17.05 -15.36 -1.27
CA LEU A 222 -15.94 -15.57 -0.35
C LEU A 222 -15.69 -17.07 -0.09
N LYS A 223 -15.22 -17.75 -1.13
CA LYS A 223 -14.88 -19.18 -1.15
C LYS A 223 -13.51 -19.34 -1.79
N ALA A 224 -12.68 -20.22 -1.24
CA ALA A 224 -11.32 -20.47 -1.69
C ALA A 224 -11.24 -20.79 -3.20
N ASP A 225 -12.06 -21.70 -3.69
CA ASP A 225 -12.05 -22.10 -5.11
C ASP A 225 -12.34 -20.93 -6.06
N LYS A 226 -13.32 -20.08 -5.70
CA LYS A 226 -13.66 -18.90 -6.52
C LYS A 226 -12.54 -17.88 -6.49
N GLN A 227 -11.95 -17.62 -5.31
CA GLN A 227 -10.84 -16.70 -5.15
C GLN A 227 -9.62 -17.21 -5.91
N ASN A 228 -9.26 -18.47 -5.74
CA ASN A 228 -8.14 -19.12 -6.42
C ASN A 228 -8.28 -19.03 -7.95
N LYS A 229 -9.45 -19.37 -8.50
CA LYS A 229 -9.71 -19.27 -9.94
C LYS A 229 -9.51 -17.84 -10.46
N THR A 230 -9.96 -16.85 -9.69
CA THR A 230 -9.86 -15.44 -10.06
C THR A 230 -8.41 -14.95 -9.97
N ASP A 231 -7.71 -15.27 -8.88
CA ASP A 231 -6.35 -14.81 -8.65
C ASP A 231 -5.36 -15.50 -9.58
N LEU A 232 -5.53 -16.81 -9.85
CA LEU A 232 -4.71 -17.54 -10.82
C LEU A 232 -4.74 -16.87 -12.20
N LYS A 233 -5.93 -16.51 -12.70
CA LYS A 233 -6.08 -15.78 -13.97
C LYS A 233 -5.34 -14.45 -13.95
N LYS A 234 -5.43 -13.69 -12.85
CA LYS A 234 -4.75 -12.40 -12.71
C LYS A 234 -3.24 -12.54 -12.60
N ILE A 235 -2.77 -13.54 -11.84
CA ILE A 235 -1.34 -13.83 -11.68
C ILE A 235 -0.75 -14.24 -13.03
N GLN A 236 -1.37 -15.16 -13.74
CA GLN A 236 -0.92 -15.62 -15.06
C GLN A 236 -0.86 -14.50 -16.12
N SER A 237 -1.66 -13.45 -15.96
CA SER A 237 -1.65 -12.28 -16.85
C SER A 237 -0.53 -11.27 -16.50
N SER A 238 0.18 -11.46 -15.40
CA SER A 238 1.22 -10.54 -14.94
C SER A 238 2.56 -10.82 -15.61
N SER A 239 3.43 -9.83 -15.67
CA SER A 239 4.81 -9.99 -16.11
C SER A 239 5.65 -10.71 -15.06
N ASP A 240 5.61 -10.20 -13.83
CA ASP A 240 6.42 -10.66 -12.71
C ASP A 240 5.65 -10.66 -11.41
N ILE A 241 6.12 -11.46 -10.46
CA ILE A 241 5.83 -11.32 -9.04
C ILE A 241 7.04 -10.64 -8.38
N VAL A 242 6.77 -9.73 -7.44
CA VAL A 242 7.79 -9.02 -6.66
C VAL A 242 7.59 -9.32 -5.20
N LEU A 243 8.64 -9.74 -4.51
CA LEU A 243 8.68 -9.94 -3.07
C LEU A 243 9.55 -8.86 -2.43
N ILE A 244 9.01 -8.16 -1.45
CA ILE A 244 9.77 -7.28 -0.58
C ILE A 244 10.06 -8.01 0.72
N THR A 245 11.32 -8.03 1.13
CA THR A 245 11.78 -8.63 2.38
C THR A 245 12.51 -7.61 3.24
N SER A 246 12.69 -7.94 4.51
CA SER A 246 13.48 -7.15 5.44
C SER A 246 14.41 -8.02 6.29
N GLU A 247 15.49 -7.43 6.82
CA GLU A 247 16.47 -8.13 7.67
C GLU A 247 15.96 -8.36 9.10
N LYS A 248 15.02 -7.52 9.57
CA LYS A 248 14.39 -7.62 10.89
C LYS A 248 12.87 -7.58 10.76
N ASP A 249 12.18 -8.01 11.81
CA ASP A 249 10.72 -8.05 11.86
C ASP A 249 10.22 -7.21 13.06
N ASP A 250 10.53 -5.91 13.02
CA ASP A 250 10.19 -4.91 14.04
C ASP A 250 9.52 -3.66 13.43
N ILE A 251 8.93 -2.82 14.28
CA ILE A 251 8.17 -1.64 13.89
C ILE A 251 9.01 -0.68 13.00
N ARG A 252 10.26 -0.42 13.39
CA ARG A 252 11.14 0.46 12.61
C ARG A 252 11.38 -0.08 11.20
N THR A 253 11.63 -1.38 11.12
CA THR A 253 11.89 -2.06 9.85
C THR A 253 10.62 -2.13 9.00
N TRP A 254 9.44 -2.33 9.60
CA TRP A 254 8.17 -2.29 8.87
C TRP A 254 7.88 -0.91 8.28
N ILE A 255 8.12 0.18 9.04
CA ILE A 255 7.99 1.55 8.51
C ILE A 255 8.96 1.77 7.35
N ASN A 256 10.22 1.36 7.47
CA ASN A 256 11.20 1.47 6.40
C ASN A 256 10.83 0.64 5.16
N THR A 257 10.31 -0.58 5.36
CA THR A 257 9.78 -1.40 4.27
C THR A 257 8.61 -0.71 3.56
N GLY A 258 7.75 -0.03 4.30
CA GLY A 258 6.67 0.78 3.74
C GLY A 258 7.18 1.95 2.89
N ARG A 259 8.28 2.58 3.29
CA ARG A 259 8.92 3.64 2.48
C ARG A 259 9.44 3.08 1.15
N LEU A 260 10.18 1.96 1.20
CA LEU A 260 10.66 1.28 -0.01
C LEU A 260 9.49 0.85 -0.91
N LEU A 261 8.45 0.26 -0.31
CA LEU A 261 7.24 -0.15 -1.04
C LEU A 261 6.65 1.03 -1.82
N GLU A 262 6.36 2.15 -1.15
CA GLU A 262 5.72 3.30 -1.83
C GLU A 262 6.64 3.89 -2.91
N ARG A 263 7.93 4.01 -2.67
CA ARG A 263 8.89 4.47 -3.67
C ARG A 263 8.87 3.55 -4.90
N PHE A 264 8.89 2.24 -4.70
CA PHE A 264 8.80 1.28 -5.80
C PHE A 264 7.47 1.40 -6.57
N LEU A 265 6.34 1.54 -5.86
CA LEU A 265 5.04 1.74 -6.49
C LEU A 265 4.98 3.04 -7.33
N LEU A 266 5.63 4.10 -6.87
CA LEU A 266 5.74 5.36 -7.61
C LEU A 266 6.64 5.22 -8.84
N VAL A 267 7.78 4.52 -8.72
CA VAL A 267 8.67 4.22 -9.85
C VAL A 267 7.93 3.40 -10.92
N LEU A 268 7.18 2.37 -10.53
CA LEU A 268 6.32 1.61 -11.45
C LEU A 268 5.26 2.51 -12.10
N THR A 269 4.63 3.40 -11.32
CA THR A 269 3.61 4.34 -11.82
C THR A 269 4.19 5.29 -12.87
N GLU A 270 5.38 5.83 -12.63
CA GLU A 270 6.10 6.70 -13.57
C GLU A 270 6.40 5.96 -14.90
N ALA A 271 6.73 4.66 -14.81
CA ALA A 271 6.98 3.79 -15.96
C ALA A 271 5.70 3.24 -16.64
N GLY A 272 4.51 3.58 -16.15
CA GLY A 272 3.24 3.07 -16.68
C GLY A 272 2.98 1.59 -16.38
N ILE A 273 3.64 1.03 -15.35
CA ILE A 273 3.50 -0.35 -14.93
C ILE A 273 2.48 -0.44 -13.79
N ALA A 274 1.48 -1.29 -13.97
CA ALA A 274 0.45 -1.58 -12.98
C ALA A 274 0.96 -2.56 -11.91
N ASN A 275 0.38 -2.45 -10.71
CA ASN A 275 0.68 -3.34 -9.59
C ASN A 275 -0.60 -3.77 -8.84
N ALA A 276 -0.54 -4.92 -8.18
CA ALA A 276 -1.55 -5.37 -7.22
C ALA A 276 -0.93 -6.31 -6.19
N TYR A 277 -1.46 -6.29 -4.97
CA TYR A 277 -1.02 -7.12 -3.87
C TYR A 277 -1.46 -8.58 -4.05
N LEU A 278 -0.59 -9.50 -3.64
CA LEU A 278 -0.78 -10.94 -3.53
C LEU A 278 -0.36 -11.39 -2.12
N ASN A 279 -0.78 -10.65 -1.11
CA ASN A 279 -0.12 -10.64 0.21
C ASN A 279 -0.51 -11.81 1.12
N GLN A 280 -1.46 -12.64 0.72
CA GLN A 280 -2.00 -13.74 1.50
C GLN A 280 -0.93 -14.64 2.14
N PRO A 281 0.14 -15.08 1.42
CA PRO A 281 1.17 -15.89 2.06
C PRO A 281 2.07 -15.11 3.03
N CYS A 282 2.11 -13.78 2.94
CA CYS A 282 2.80 -12.94 3.93
C CYS A 282 1.94 -12.65 5.17
N GLU A 283 0.61 -12.78 5.06
CA GLU A 283 -0.38 -12.54 6.12
C GLU A 283 -0.64 -13.80 6.96
N VAL A 284 -0.45 -14.99 6.40
CA VAL A 284 -0.58 -16.28 7.10
C VAL A 284 0.77 -16.68 7.70
N PRO A 285 0.92 -16.75 9.04
CA PRO A 285 2.22 -16.94 9.69
C PRO A 285 2.98 -18.19 9.24
N GLU A 286 2.29 -19.29 9.07
CA GLU A 286 2.88 -20.57 8.65
C GLU A 286 3.39 -20.51 7.22
N LEU A 287 2.63 -19.90 6.31
CA LEU A 287 3.02 -19.72 4.92
C LEU A 287 4.16 -18.70 4.78
N ARG A 288 4.15 -17.66 5.62
CA ARG A 288 5.24 -16.68 5.66
C ARG A 288 6.57 -17.32 6.04
N ALA A 289 6.55 -18.21 7.04
CA ALA A 289 7.73 -18.99 7.43
C ALA A 289 8.15 -19.99 6.33
N GLN A 290 7.18 -20.63 5.66
CA GLN A 290 7.45 -21.53 4.54
C GLN A 290 8.10 -20.80 3.36
N LEU A 291 7.61 -19.60 2.99
CA LEU A 291 8.23 -18.78 1.95
C LEU A 291 9.70 -18.44 2.24
N GLN A 292 10.03 -18.19 3.50
CA GLN A 292 11.42 -17.94 3.91
C GLN A 292 12.33 -19.14 3.61
N ALA A 293 11.83 -20.34 3.81
CA ALA A 293 12.55 -21.58 3.53
C ALA A 293 12.62 -21.88 2.02
N ASP A 294 11.49 -21.82 1.31
CA ASP A 294 11.36 -22.18 -0.11
C ASP A 294 12.20 -21.27 -1.02
N LEU A 295 12.33 -19.99 -0.67
CA LEU A 295 13.08 -19.02 -1.43
C LEU A 295 14.57 -18.94 -1.03
N ALA A 296 15.01 -19.79 -0.08
CA ALA A 296 16.36 -19.78 0.47
C ALA A 296 16.83 -18.41 0.99
N ILE A 297 15.88 -17.58 1.47
CA ILE A 297 16.14 -16.25 2.06
C ILE A 297 16.27 -16.33 3.59
N ALA A 298 16.93 -17.34 4.09
CA ALA A 298 16.96 -17.83 5.48
C ALA A 298 17.15 -16.79 6.59
N LYS A 299 17.59 -15.59 6.26
CA LYS A 299 17.78 -14.48 7.22
C LYS A 299 16.89 -13.27 6.92
N ALA A 300 16.01 -13.35 5.94
CA ALA A 300 15.15 -12.25 5.56
C ALA A 300 13.67 -12.62 5.77
N TYR A 301 12.88 -11.64 6.24
CA TYR A 301 11.47 -11.82 6.51
C TYR A 301 10.65 -11.39 5.29
N PRO A 302 9.83 -12.27 4.67
CA PRO A 302 8.86 -11.87 3.65
C PRO A 302 7.89 -10.83 4.23
N GLN A 303 7.75 -9.70 3.55
CA GLN A 303 6.93 -8.59 4.04
C GLN A 303 5.73 -8.32 3.14
N ILE A 304 5.96 -8.16 1.84
CA ILE A 304 4.94 -7.82 0.85
C ILE A 304 5.17 -8.62 -0.42
N LEU A 305 4.10 -9.17 -0.96
CA LEU A 305 4.07 -9.83 -2.27
C LEU A 305 3.18 -9.04 -3.23
N LEU A 306 3.70 -8.73 -4.41
CA LEU A 306 3.03 -7.96 -5.47
C LEU A 306 3.10 -8.73 -6.79
N ARG A 307 2.11 -8.52 -7.66
CA ARG A 307 2.22 -8.79 -9.10
C ARG A 307 2.33 -7.48 -9.86
N ILE A 308 3.12 -7.46 -10.93
CA ILE A 308 3.33 -6.29 -11.78
C ILE A 308 3.15 -6.64 -13.26
N GLY A 309 2.85 -5.64 -14.09
CA GLY A 309 2.65 -5.80 -15.53
C GLY A 309 1.92 -4.62 -16.14
N TYR A 310 1.48 -4.72 -17.38
CA TYR A 310 0.80 -3.63 -18.08
C TYR A 310 -0.71 -3.79 -18.03
N ALA A 311 -1.41 -2.71 -17.71
CA ALA A 311 -2.87 -2.65 -17.69
C ALA A 311 -3.38 -1.23 -17.86
N LYS A 312 -4.63 -1.08 -18.33
CA LYS A 312 -5.30 0.21 -18.35
C LYS A 312 -5.60 0.68 -16.92
N PRO A 313 -5.54 1.99 -16.65
CA PRO A 313 -5.96 2.54 -15.35
C PRO A 313 -7.37 2.10 -14.95
N VAL A 314 -7.59 1.97 -13.65
CA VAL A 314 -8.87 1.59 -13.04
C VAL A 314 -9.36 2.70 -12.11
N ALA A 315 -10.49 2.50 -11.44
CA ALA A 315 -11.00 3.44 -10.45
C ALA A 315 -10.02 3.64 -9.28
N TYR A 316 -9.91 4.87 -8.79
CA TYR A 316 -9.10 5.20 -7.61
C TYR A 316 -9.88 4.93 -6.31
N SER A 317 -9.16 4.48 -5.29
CA SER A 317 -9.68 4.43 -3.93
C SER A 317 -9.96 5.84 -3.40
N LYS A 318 -11.06 6.00 -2.68
CA LYS A 318 -11.36 7.26 -1.99
C LYS A 318 -10.36 7.49 -0.85
N ARG A 319 -10.20 8.74 -0.46
CA ARG A 319 -9.41 9.14 0.71
C ARG A 319 -10.30 9.98 1.63
N LYS A 320 -10.09 9.83 2.92
CA LYS A 320 -10.72 10.63 3.96
C LYS A 320 -10.39 12.11 3.77
N ASP A 321 -11.30 12.98 4.19
CA ASP A 321 -10.99 14.41 4.26
C ASP A 321 -9.82 14.63 5.22
N ILE A 322 -8.93 15.56 4.87
CA ILE A 322 -7.76 15.87 5.70
C ILE A 322 -8.17 16.23 7.13
N LYS A 323 -9.30 16.91 7.30
CA LYS A 323 -9.83 17.28 8.62
C LYS A 323 -10.17 16.08 9.50
N GLU A 324 -10.48 14.92 8.91
CA GLU A 324 -10.78 13.69 9.66
C GLU A 324 -9.51 12.97 10.14
N VAL A 325 -8.40 13.17 9.46
CA VAL A 325 -7.14 12.47 9.70
C VAL A 325 -6.01 13.39 10.15
N SER A 326 -6.28 14.67 10.39
CA SER A 326 -5.26 15.61 10.82
C SER A 326 -5.79 16.67 11.82
N LYS A 327 -4.85 17.16 12.63
CA LYS A 327 -5.05 18.30 13.52
C LYS A 327 -3.91 19.29 13.31
N PHE A 328 -4.24 20.52 12.96
CA PHE A 328 -3.31 21.63 12.90
C PHE A 328 -3.31 22.34 14.25
N LYS A 329 -2.15 22.42 14.91
CA LYS A 329 -1.95 23.18 16.13
C LYS A 329 -1.52 24.59 15.73
N ASN A 330 -2.32 25.57 16.15
CA ASN A 330 -1.90 26.97 16.18
C ASN A 330 -1.02 27.17 17.43
N GLU A 331 -0.01 28.02 17.35
CA GLU A 331 0.69 28.53 18.51
C GLU A 331 -0.23 29.35 19.41
#